data_d03630e21584ea9b592f0bdadd143b24
#
_entry.id   d03630e21584ea9b592f0bdadd143b24
#
_cell.length_a   1.000
_cell.length_b   1.000
_cell.length_c   1.000
_cell.angle_alpha   90.00
_cell.angle_beta   90.00
_cell.angle_gamma   90.00
#
_symmetry.space_group_name_H-M   'P 1'
#
loop_
_entity.id
_entity.type
_entity.pdbx_description
1 polymer ?
#
loop_
_entity_poly.entity_id
_entity_poly.type
_entity_poly.pdbx_seq_one_letter_code
_entity_poly.pdbx_strand_id
1 'polypeptide(L)'
;EYQLPQNNYGHCLHGGPQGFQYRVFDAVQPNPQELELTYTAEDGEEGFPGNITCKVLMKLTDDNAIDIRYEAETDKPTIVNMTNHSYFNLDGDAARNEAHLLTIDADYYTPVDSTFMTTGEIAPVEGTPMDFRTPTPVGARINDYDFVQLKNGNGYDHNWVLNTKGDITRKCATLESPLTGIVLDVYTNEPGIQVYAGNFLDGSLTGKKGITYNQRASVCLETQKYPDTPNKPEWP
;
A
#
# COMPACT_ATOMS: atom_id res chain seq x y z
N GLU A 1 -0.76 26.80 5.20
CA GLU A 1 -1.82 25.83 5.47
C GLU A 1 -2.61 25.59 4.19
N TYR A 2 -2.86 24.32 3.85
CA TYR A 2 -3.64 23.92 2.68
C TYR A 2 -4.79 23.04 3.14
N GLN A 3 -5.99 23.25 2.57
CA GLN A 3 -7.15 22.43 2.82
C GLN A 3 -7.29 21.43 1.67
N LEU A 4 -7.05 20.16 1.96
CA LEU A 4 -7.24 19.06 1.01
C LEU A 4 -8.68 18.53 1.04
N PRO A 5 -9.14 17.81 0.02
CA PRO A 5 -10.45 17.15 0.01
C PRO A 5 -10.59 16.16 1.17
N GLN A 6 -11.79 16.07 1.71
CA GLN A 6 -12.13 15.16 2.80
C GLN A 6 -12.97 13.99 2.26
N ASN A 7 -12.35 13.14 1.45
CA ASN A 7 -13.05 12.07 0.72
C ASN A 7 -13.17 10.74 1.50
N ASN A 8 -12.53 10.65 2.70
CA ASN A 8 -12.60 9.45 3.53
C ASN A 8 -12.60 9.81 5.02
N TYR A 9 -13.72 9.63 5.72
CA TYR A 9 -13.88 9.91 7.16
C TYR A 9 -13.38 11.30 7.60
N GLY A 10 -13.46 12.30 6.74
CA GLY A 10 -12.95 13.65 7.03
C GLY A 10 -11.47 13.87 6.70
N HIS A 11 -10.80 12.89 6.11
CA HIS A 11 -9.40 12.93 5.71
C HIS A 11 -9.23 12.84 4.19
N CYS A 12 -8.08 13.27 3.69
CA CYS A 12 -7.71 13.09 2.28
C CYS A 12 -7.06 11.72 2.09
N LEU A 13 -7.75 10.85 1.35
CA LEU A 13 -7.26 9.52 1.00
C LEU A 13 -6.87 9.49 -0.49
N HIS A 14 -5.72 8.86 -0.79
CA HIS A 14 -5.23 8.60 -2.16
C HIS A 14 -5.16 9.85 -3.05
N GLY A 15 -4.85 11.02 -2.46
CA GLY A 15 -4.77 12.27 -3.22
C GLY A 15 -6.12 12.90 -3.57
N GLY A 16 -7.21 12.45 -2.92
CA GLY A 16 -8.56 13.03 -3.10
C GLY A 16 -9.46 12.26 -4.06
N PRO A 17 -10.71 12.73 -4.26
CA PRO A 17 -11.72 12.04 -5.06
C PRO A 17 -11.38 11.96 -6.54
N GLN A 18 -10.45 12.77 -7.02
CA GLN A 18 -9.91 12.77 -8.38
C GLN A 18 -8.38 12.63 -8.38
N GLY A 19 -7.85 11.88 -7.42
CA GLY A 19 -6.41 11.59 -7.31
C GLY A 19 -5.84 10.84 -8.52
N PHE A 20 -4.54 10.56 -8.51
CA PHE A 20 -3.80 10.01 -9.66
C PHE A 20 -4.34 8.67 -10.15
N GLN A 21 -4.99 7.88 -9.30
CA GLN A 21 -5.64 6.61 -9.67
C GLN A 21 -6.80 6.78 -10.67
N TYR A 22 -7.34 7.99 -10.81
CA TYR A 22 -8.41 8.31 -11.77
C TYR A 22 -7.92 9.06 -12.99
N ARG A 23 -6.62 9.37 -13.06
CA ARG A 23 -6.04 10.12 -14.19
C ARG A 23 -5.59 9.19 -15.31
N VAL A 24 -5.67 9.71 -16.52
CA VAL A 24 -5.09 9.04 -17.69
C VAL A 24 -3.67 9.53 -17.85
N PHE A 25 -2.72 8.61 -17.73
CA PHE A 25 -1.30 8.90 -17.92
C PHE A 25 -0.93 8.75 -19.40
N ASP A 26 -0.01 9.60 -19.85
CA ASP A 26 0.69 9.38 -21.10
C ASP A 26 1.60 8.15 -20.94
N ALA A 27 1.47 7.19 -21.85
CA ALA A 27 2.17 5.92 -21.77
C ALA A 27 3.14 5.74 -22.93
N VAL A 28 4.38 5.40 -22.63
CA VAL A 28 5.41 5.01 -23.58
C VAL A 28 5.92 3.63 -23.23
N GLN A 29 5.99 2.74 -24.19
CA GLN A 29 6.58 1.42 -24.07
C GLN A 29 7.87 1.33 -24.90
N PRO A 30 9.05 1.64 -24.30
CA PRO A 30 10.31 1.66 -25.04
C PRO A 30 10.71 0.29 -25.59
N ASN A 31 10.32 -0.79 -24.88
CA ASN A 31 10.54 -2.17 -25.27
C ASN A 31 9.49 -3.08 -24.59
N PRO A 32 9.41 -4.37 -24.90
CA PRO A 32 8.38 -5.26 -24.34
C PRO A 32 8.37 -5.43 -22.82
N GLN A 33 9.47 -5.10 -22.15
CA GLN A 33 9.63 -5.28 -20.70
C GLN A 33 9.52 -3.97 -19.91
N GLU A 34 9.47 -2.81 -20.57
CA GLU A 34 9.48 -1.50 -19.90
C GLU A 34 8.25 -0.68 -20.27
N LEU A 35 7.71 0.01 -19.27
CA LEU A 35 6.58 0.93 -19.42
C LEU A 35 6.90 2.21 -18.64
N GLU A 36 6.75 3.35 -19.30
CA GLU A 36 6.85 4.68 -18.71
C GLU A 36 5.48 5.32 -18.74
N LEU A 37 5.01 5.78 -17.58
CA LEU A 37 3.75 6.48 -17.41
C LEU A 37 4.05 7.89 -16.89
N THR A 38 3.52 8.92 -17.53
CA THR A 38 3.72 10.32 -17.10
C THR A 38 2.40 11.03 -16.95
N TYR A 39 2.25 11.78 -15.87
CA TYR A 39 1.12 12.67 -15.63
C TYR A 39 1.60 13.99 -15.02
N THR A 40 1.05 15.09 -15.49
CA THR A 40 1.29 16.42 -14.92
C THR A 40 -0.01 16.94 -14.31
N ALA A 41 -0.01 17.15 -12.99
CA ALA A 41 -1.07 17.83 -12.28
C ALA A 41 -0.79 19.33 -12.21
N GLU A 42 -1.81 20.14 -12.42
CA GLU A 42 -1.71 21.60 -12.34
C GLU A 42 -1.75 22.09 -10.88
N ASP A 43 -1.18 23.27 -10.64
CA ASP A 43 -1.22 23.94 -9.32
C ASP A 43 -2.65 24.08 -8.82
N GLY A 44 -2.93 23.49 -7.64
CA GLY A 44 -4.25 23.48 -7.01
C GLY A 44 -5.11 22.28 -7.37
N GLU A 45 -4.65 21.35 -8.20
CA GLU A 45 -5.37 20.10 -8.46
C GLU A 45 -5.54 19.33 -7.15
N GLU A 46 -6.78 18.93 -6.81
CA GLU A 46 -7.14 18.32 -5.51
C GLU A 46 -6.65 19.12 -4.27
N GLY A 47 -6.41 20.42 -4.42
CA GLY A 47 -5.96 21.32 -3.36
C GLY A 47 -4.44 21.27 -3.08
N PHE A 48 -3.67 20.46 -3.80
CA PHE A 48 -2.23 20.40 -3.65
C PHE A 48 -1.53 21.57 -4.34
N PRO A 49 -0.49 22.18 -3.71
CA PRO A 49 0.23 23.30 -4.31
C PRO A 49 1.24 22.82 -5.36
N GLY A 50 1.44 23.67 -6.37
CA GLY A 50 2.44 23.50 -7.40
C GLY A 50 2.01 22.65 -8.58
N ASN A 51 2.60 22.92 -9.74
CA ASN A 51 2.55 22.00 -10.85
C ASN A 51 3.50 20.84 -10.53
N ILE A 52 3.04 19.61 -10.69
CA ILE A 52 3.84 18.43 -10.43
C ILE A 52 3.78 17.48 -11.63
N THR A 53 4.93 17.08 -12.13
CA THR A 53 5.05 16.01 -13.14
C THR A 53 5.54 14.75 -12.45
N CYS A 54 4.71 13.71 -12.47
CA CYS A 54 5.03 12.40 -11.94
C CYS A 54 5.30 11.41 -13.06
N LYS A 55 6.35 10.58 -12.87
CA LYS A 55 6.64 9.43 -13.73
C LYS A 55 6.61 8.15 -12.93
N VAL A 56 6.04 7.12 -13.52
CA VAL A 56 6.11 5.74 -13.03
C VAL A 56 6.81 4.91 -14.08
N LEU A 57 7.96 4.38 -13.71
CA LEU A 57 8.78 3.52 -14.57
C LEU A 57 8.61 2.09 -14.07
N MET A 58 8.08 1.22 -14.91
CA MET A 58 7.87 -0.19 -14.59
C MET A 58 8.72 -1.05 -15.50
N LYS A 59 9.44 -2.01 -14.92
CA LYS A 59 10.27 -2.95 -15.67
C LYS A 59 10.03 -4.37 -15.19
N LEU A 60 9.69 -5.25 -16.13
CA LEU A 60 9.69 -6.68 -15.92
C LEU A 60 11.11 -7.21 -16.18
N THR A 61 11.74 -7.77 -15.15
CA THR A 61 13.11 -8.27 -15.24
C THR A 61 13.18 -9.74 -15.67
N ASP A 62 14.33 -10.20 -16.14
CA ASP A 62 14.51 -11.59 -16.58
C ASP A 62 14.55 -12.61 -15.42
N ASP A 63 14.71 -12.13 -14.18
CA ASP A 63 14.67 -12.90 -12.94
C ASP A 63 13.31 -12.88 -12.23
N ASN A 64 12.23 -12.58 -13.00
CA ASN A 64 10.85 -12.56 -12.55
C ASN A 64 10.53 -11.49 -11.47
N ALA A 65 11.20 -10.36 -11.52
CA ALA A 65 10.85 -9.22 -10.68
C ALA A 65 10.13 -8.13 -11.49
N ILE A 66 9.33 -7.32 -10.79
CA ILE A 66 8.79 -6.05 -11.29
C ILE A 66 9.50 -4.95 -10.53
N ASP A 67 10.38 -4.20 -11.23
CA ASP A 67 10.99 -2.98 -10.70
C ASP A 67 10.05 -1.82 -10.98
N ILE A 68 9.65 -1.09 -9.92
CA ILE A 68 8.78 0.09 -10.03
C ILE A 68 9.53 1.27 -9.44
N ARG A 69 9.72 2.30 -10.25
CA ARG A 69 10.38 3.53 -9.85
C ARG A 69 9.45 4.72 -10.02
N TYR A 70 9.42 5.59 -9.02
CA TYR A 70 8.65 6.82 -9.02
C TYR A 70 9.61 8.01 -9.07
N GLU A 71 9.31 8.96 -9.95
CA GLU A 71 10.01 10.23 -10.07
C GLU A 71 8.98 11.35 -10.05
N ALA A 72 9.29 12.46 -9.38
CA ALA A 72 8.43 13.62 -9.34
C ALA A 72 9.25 14.90 -9.39
N GLU A 73 8.80 15.84 -10.22
CA GLU A 73 9.35 17.19 -10.33
C GLU A 73 8.23 18.21 -10.09
N THR A 74 8.52 19.25 -9.32
CA THR A 74 7.52 20.28 -8.98
C THR A 74 8.14 21.66 -8.96
N ASP A 75 7.33 22.69 -9.24
CA ASP A 75 7.72 24.11 -9.19
C ASP A 75 7.45 24.78 -7.84
N LYS A 76 6.78 24.09 -6.89
CA LYS A 76 6.53 24.55 -5.52
C LYS A 76 6.67 23.40 -4.53
N PRO A 77 6.98 23.68 -3.24
CA PRO A 77 6.92 22.66 -2.21
C PRO A 77 5.52 22.03 -2.15
N THR A 78 5.47 20.70 -2.26
CA THR A 78 4.24 19.91 -2.23
C THR A 78 4.49 18.54 -1.59
N ILE A 79 3.43 17.74 -1.47
CA ILE A 79 3.49 16.40 -0.87
C ILE A 79 3.54 15.36 -2.00
N VAL A 80 4.47 14.40 -1.87
CA VAL A 80 4.58 13.25 -2.77
C VAL A 80 4.74 11.99 -1.94
N ASN A 81 3.82 11.04 -2.10
CA ASN A 81 3.91 9.71 -1.51
C ASN A 81 3.20 8.72 -2.45
N MET A 82 3.93 8.29 -3.48
CA MET A 82 3.39 7.38 -4.50
C MET A 82 3.66 5.94 -4.12
N THR A 83 2.68 5.08 -4.34
CA THR A 83 2.79 3.65 -4.13
C THR A 83 2.11 2.87 -5.23
N ASN A 84 2.31 1.55 -5.26
CA ASN A 84 1.57 0.62 -6.09
C ASN A 84 0.52 -0.10 -5.23
N HIS A 85 -0.75 0.04 -5.59
CA HIS A 85 -1.88 -0.55 -4.86
C HIS A 85 -2.39 -1.82 -5.54
N SER A 86 -1.49 -2.71 -5.94
CA SER A 86 -1.88 -4.00 -6.51
C SER A 86 -2.53 -4.90 -5.47
N TYR A 87 -3.59 -5.56 -5.90
CA TYR A 87 -4.33 -6.56 -5.12
C TYR A 87 -3.80 -7.96 -5.46
N PHE A 88 -2.93 -8.49 -4.61
CA PHE A 88 -2.30 -9.79 -4.83
C PHE A 88 -3.16 -10.95 -4.33
N ASN A 89 -3.35 -11.96 -5.19
CA ASN A 89 -3.82 -13.28 -4.82
C ASN A 89 -2.94 -14.31 -5.55
N LEU A 90 -2.09 -14.98 -4.82
CA LEU A 90 -1.10 -15.91 -5.37
C LEU A 90 -1.70 -17.29 -5.68
N ASP A 91 -2.97 -17.52 -5.35
CA ASP A 91 -3.70 -18.74 -5.72
C ASP A 91 -4.25 -18.68 -7.16
N GLY A 92 -4.25 -17.46 -7.76
CA GLY A 92 -4.61 -17.28 -9.17
C GLY A 92 -6.11 -17.13 -9.44
N ASP A 93 -6.95 -17.10 -8.42
CA ASP A 93 -8.39 -16.87 -8.52
C ASP A 93 -8.86 -15.86 -7.44
N ALA A 94 -10.16 -15.58 -7.38
CA ALA A 94 -10.74 -14.66 -6.41
C ALA A 94 -11.20 -15.35 -5.11
N ALA A 95 -10.75 -16.57 -4.83
CA ALA A 95 -10.96 -17.19 -3.54
C ALA A 95 -10.26 -16.36 -2.45
N ARG A 96 -10.72 -16.54 -1.21
CA ARG A 96 -10.13 -15.85 -0.04
C ARG A 96 -8.67 -16.27 0.11
N ASN A 97 -7.80 -15.28 0.32
CA ASN A 97 -6.36 -15.48 0.46
C ASN A 97 -5.89 -15.53 1.92
N GLU A 98 -6.78 -15.77 2.86
CA GLU A 98 -6.47 -15.78 4.30
C GLU A 98 -5.46 -16.86 4.70
N ALA A 99 -5.26 -17.88 3.85
CA ALA A 99 -4.24 -18.91 4.05
C ALA A 99 -2.83 -18.50 3.61
N HIS A 100 -2.69 -17.38 2.84
CA HIS A 100 -1.39 -16.88 2.43
C HIS A 100 -0.55 -16.54 3.66
N LEU A 101 0.72 -16.96 3.65
CA LEU A 101 1.66 -16.68 4.72
C LEU A 101 2.29 -15.30 4.48
N LEU A 102 2.15 -14.41 5.46
CA LEU A 102 2.77 -13.09 5.44
C LEU A 102 3.91 -13.05 6.44
N THR A 103 5.05 -12.46 6.02
CA THR A 103 6.17 -12.10 6.88
C THR A 103 6.53 -10.65 6.63
N ILE A 104 6.78 -9.87 7.68
CA ILE A 104 7.20 -8.47 7.58
C ILE A 104 8.40 -8.24 8.51
N ASP A 105 9.50 -7.69 7.98
CA ASP A 105 10.66 -7.27 8.77
C ASP A 105 10.37 -5.92 9.45
N ALA A 106 9.54 -5.95 10.50
CA ALA A 106 9.11 -4.79 11.26
C ALA A 106 8.82 -5.14 12.71
N ASP A 107 9.42 -4.39 13.64
CA ASP A 107 9.17 -4.52 15.09
C ASP A 107 8.05 -3.61 15.58
N TYR A 108 7.63 -2.64 14.74
CA TYR A 108 6.65 -1.61 15.09
C TYR A 108 5.66 -1.39 13.94
N TYR A 109 4.53 -0.78 14.28
CA TYR A 109 3.51 -0.30 13.35
C TYR A 109 2.97 1.06 13.81
N THR A 110 2.25 1.77 12.95
CA THR A 110 1.57 3.03 13.30
C THR A 110 0.09 2.78 13.59
N PRO A 111 -0.37 2.88 14.85
CA PRO A 111 -1.78 2.72 15.20
C PRO A 111 -2.67 3.76 14.53
N VAL A 112 -3.92 3.36 14.24
CA VAL A 112 -4.96 4.24 13.69
C VAL A 112 -6.14 4.36 14.64
N ASP A 113 -6.83 5.50 14.58
CA ASP A 113 -8.11 5.68 15.24
C ASP A 113 -9.28 5.08 14.41
N SER A 114 -10.51 5.28 14.87
CA SER A 114 -11.71 4.75 14.19
C SER A 114 -12.01 5.42 12.85
N THR A 115 -11.27 6.46 12.47
CA THR A 115 -11.37 7.15 11.17
C THR A 115 -10.21 6.81 10.24
N PHE A 116 -9.40 5.79 10.59
CA PHE A 116 -8.18 5.35 9.88
C PHE A 116 -7.03 6.37 9.91
N MET A 117 -7.15 7.43 10.72
CA MET A 117 -6.06 8.38 10.90
C MET A 117 -5.03 7.85 11.88
N THR A 118 -3.75 7.97 11.54
CA THR A 118 -2.64 7.60 12.42
C THR A 118 -2.64 8.46 13.69
N THR A 119 -2.50 7.81 14.85
CA THR A 119 -2.54 8.50 16.16
C THR A 119 -1.29 9.31 16.49
N GLY A 120 -0.20 9.13 15.72
CA GLY A 120 1.13 9.68 16.02
C GLY A 120 2.01 8.73 16.83
N GLU A 121 1.44 7.65 17.34
CA GLU A 121 2.18 6.62 18.05
C GLU A 121 2.92 5.68 17.08
N ILE A 122 4.06 5.13 17.53
CA ILE A 122 4.73 3.97 16.94
C ILE A 122 4.69 2.87 18.00
N ALA A 123 3.85 1.86 17.79
CA ALA A 123 3.58 0.80 18.76
C ALA A 123 4.31 -0.50 18.39
N PRO A 124 4.77 -1.31 19.37
CA PRO A 124 5.41 -2.59 19.09
C PRO A 124 4.39 -3.62 18.55
N VAL A 125 4.85 -4.47 17.62
CA VAL A 125 4.05 -5.60 17.13
C VAL A 125 4.05 -6.77 18.11
N GLU A 126 5.08 -6.90 18.92
CA GLU A 126 5.30 -8.03 19.83
C GLU A 126 4.12 -8.26 20.76
N GLY A 127 3.66 -9.51 20.83
CA GLY A 127 2.53 -9.89 21.68
C GLY A 127 1.15 -9.41 21.19
N THR A 128 1.08 -8.87 19.96
CA THR A 128 -0.17 -8.37 19.36
C THR A 128 -0.54 -9.16 18.10
N PRO A 129 -1.77 -9.07 17.60
CA PRO A 129 -2.14 -9.61 16.30
C PRO A 129 -1.37 -9.03 15.12
N MET A 130 -0.68 -7.88 15.30
CA MET A 130 0.14 -7.21 14.27
C MET A 130 1.51 -7.87 14.06
N ASP A 131 1.89 -8.89 14.83
CA ASP A 131 3.20 -9.52 14.75
C ASP A 131 3.30 -10.51 13.57
N PHE A 132 3.88 -10.05 12.47
CA PHE A 132 4.22 -10.84 11.28
C PHE A 132 5.74 -11.05 11.10
N ARG A 133 6.53 -10.97 12.16
CA ARG A 133 7.99 -11.21 12.08
C ARG A 133 8.33 -12.67 11.73
N THR A 134 7.38 -13.56 11.85
CA THR A 134 7.47 -14.95 11.39
C THR A 134 6.33 -15.28 10.44
N PRO A 135 6.51 -16.23 9.48
CA PRO A 135 5.47 -16.61 8.53
C PRO A 135 4.16 -16.96 9.25
N THR A 136 3.12 -16.17 9.01
CA THR A 136 1.83 -16.30 9.68
C THR A 136 0.71 -16.17 8.65
N PRO A 137 -0.31 -17.07 8.65
CA PRO A 137 -1.45 -16.90 7.78
C PRO A 137 -2.14 -15.57 8.02
N VAL A 138 -2.44 -14.82 6.95
CA VAL A 138 -3.11 -13.52 7.05
C VAL A 138 -4.41 -13.63 7.84
N GLY A 139 -5.15 -14.71 7.64
CA GLY A 139 -6.43 -14.94 8.32
C GLY A 139 -6.33 -15.41 9.78
N ALA A 140 -5.14 -15.76 10.28
CA ALA A 140 -5.00 -16.42 11.58
C ALA A 140 -5.56 -15.59 12.75
N ARG A 141 -5.43 -14.26 12.68
CA ARG A 141 -5.82 -13.32 13.73
C ARG A 141 -6.66 -12.16 13.24
N ILE A 142 -6.97 -12.09 11.93
CA ILE A 142 -7.60 -10.93 11.26
C ILE A 142 -8.97 -10.56 11.86
N ASN A 143 -9.66 -11.50 12.52
CA ASN A 143 -10.97 -11.31 13.14
C ASN A 143 -10.88 -11.10 14.66
N ASP A 144 -9.70 -10.92 15.22
CA ASP A 144 -9.51 -10.62 16.65
C ASP A 144 -9.91 -9.16 16.94
N TYR A 145 -11.21 -8.89 16.93
CA TYR A 145 -11.77 -7.56 17.14
C TYR A 145 -11.77 -7.08 18.59
N ASP A 146 -11.32 -7.90 19.54
CA ASP A 146 -10.99 -7.45 20.90
C ASP A 146 -9.74 -6.57 20.87
N PHE A 147 -8.89 -6.76 19.87
CA PHE A 147 -7.77 -5.86 19.59
C PHE A 147 -8.27 -4.65 18.77
N VAL A 148 -8.21 -3.45 19.40
CA VAL A 148 -8.82 -2.22 18.86
C VAL A 148 -8.38 -1.88 17.43
N GLN A 149 -7.16 -2.19 17.05
CA GLN A 149 -6.65 -1.88 15.70
C GLN A 149 -7.34 -2.72 14.64
N LEU A 150 -7.53 -4.00 14.86
CA LEU A 150 -8.28 -4.85 13.92
C LEU A 150 -9.77 -4.48 13.86
N LYS A 151 -10.32 -4.00 14.97
CA LYS A 151 -11.68 -3.43 14.98
C LYS A 151 -11.75 -2.16 14.15
N ASN A 152 -10.80 -1.24 14.31
CA ASN A 152 -10.75 0.02 13.55
C ASN A 152 -10.59 -0.22 12.05
N GLY A 153 -9.68 -1.13 11.65
CA GLY A 153 -9.40 -1.47 10.26
C GLY A 153 -10.37 -2.45 9.62
N ASN A 154 -11.33 -3.02 10.40
CA ASN A 154 -12.14 -4.16 9.97
C ASN A 154 -11.28 -5.37 9.52
N GLY A 155 -10.12 -5.53 10.12
CA GLY A 155 -9.02 -6.41 9.75
C GLY A 155 -7.71 -5.64 9.59
N TYR A 156 -6.78 -6.15 8.80
CA TYR A 156 -5.52 -5.46 8.53
C TYR A 156 -5.71 -4.37 7.47
N ASP A 157 -5.42 -3.15 7.85
CA ASP A 157 -5.29 -1.96 7.01
C ASP A 157 -4.41 -0.94 7.75
N HIS A 158 -3.13 -1.28 7.89
CA HIS A 158 -2.20 -0.56 8.75
C HIS A 158 -0.82 -0.44 8.09
N ASN A 159 -0.03 0.51 8.56
CA ASN A 159 1.35 0.70 8.15
C ASN A 159 2.32 0.07 9.15
N TRP A 160 3.21 -0.80 8.68
CA TRP A 160 4.34 -1.33 9.44
C TRP A 160 5.60 -0.49 9.23
N VAL A 161 6.34 -0.28 10.31
CA VAL A 161 7.61 0.46 10.35
C VAL A 161 8.73 -0.51 10.00
N LEU A 162 9.30 -0.39 8.81
CA LEU A 162 10.26 -1.35 8.28
C LEU A 162 11.63 -1.24 8.96
N ASN A 163 12.17 -2.37 9.41
CA ASN A 163 13.52 -2.47 9.98
C ASN A 163 14.62 -2.27 8.93
N THR A 164 14.28 -2.38 7.64
CA THR A 164 15.20 -2.15 6.52
C THR A 164 15.60 -0.67 6.38
N LYS A 165 14.80 0.25 6.89
CA LYS A 165 15.06 1.71 6.89
C LYS A 165 15.44 2.26 5.51
N GLY A 166 14.76 1.78 4.45
CA GLY A 166 15.02 2.22 3.08
C GLY A 166 16.19 1.53 2.38
N ASP A 167 16.79 0.50 2.98
CA ASP A 167 17.81 -0.31 2.32
C ASP A 167 17.14 -1.29 1.34
N ILE A 168 17.07 -0.90 0.07
CA ILE A 168 16.45 -1.66 -1.01
C ILE A 168 17.15 -3.02 -1.28
N THR A 169 18.32 -3.25 -0.75
CA THR A 169 19.02 -4.55 -0.89
C THR A 169 18.53 -5.59 0.11
N ARG A 170 17.73 -5.17 1.09
CA ARG A 170 17.13 -6.02 2.11
C ARG A 170 15.68 -6.27 1.84
N LYS A 171 15.28 -7.53 1.91
CA LYS A 171 13.86 -7.92 1.82
C LYS A 171 13.11 -7.40 3.03
N CYS A 172 11.99 -6.70 2.79
CA CYS A 172 11.17 -6.11 3.85
C CYS A 172 9.90 -6.91 4.15
N ALA A 173 9.37 -7.65 3.18
CA ALA A 173 8.21 -8.50 3.36
C ALA A 173 8.20 -9.68 2.40
N THR A 174 7.45 -10.73 2.75
CA THR A 174 7.18 -11.90 1.90
C THR A 174 5.71 -12.28 2.02
N LEU A 175 5.06 -12.53 0.89
CA LEU A 175 3.76 -13.16 0.82
C LEU A 175 3.91 -14.49 0.06
N GLU A 176 3.42 -15.59 0.65
CA GLU A 176 3.53 -16.93 0.07
C GLU A 176 2.16 -17.60 0.02
N SER A 177 1.84 -18.25 -1.11
CA SER A 177 0.69 -19.16 -1.20
C SER A 177 1.12 -20.59 -0.88
N PRO A 178 0.61 -21.21 0.19
CA PRO A 178 0.83 -22.62 0.46
C PRO A 178 0.19 -23.53 -0.59
N LEU A 179 -0.80 -23.05 -1.34
CA LEU A 179 -1.51 -23.82 -2.38
C LEU A 179 -0.70 -23.94 -3.66
N THR A 180 -0.18 -22.84 -4.16
CA THR A 180 0.54 -22.78 -5.45
C THR A 180 2.05 -22.84 -5.31
N GLY A 181 2.58 -22.53 -4.13
CA GLY A 181 4.01 -22.36 -3.87
C GLY A 181 4.60 -21.06 -4.47
N ILE A 182 3.75 -20.15 -4.96
CA ILE A 182 4.21 -18.84 -5.44
C ILE A 182 4.62 -17.99 -4.23
N VAL A 183 5.81 -17.38 -4.33
CA VAL A 183 6.37 -16.48 -3.34
C VAL A 183 6.56 -15.10 -3.95
N LEU A 184 6.06 -14.07 -3.28
CA LEU A 184 6.26 -12.67 -3.59
C LEU A 184 7.15 -12.04 -2.51
N ASP A 185 8.38 -11.70 -2.87
CA ASP A 185 9.30 -10.96 -2.01
C ASP A 185 9.26 -9.47 -2.35
N VAL A 186 9.21 -8.63 -1.32
CA VAL A 186 9.13 -7.17 -1.45
C VAL A 186 10.42 -6.52 -0.97
N TYR A 187 10.93 -5.60 -1.78
CA TYR A 187 12.08 -4.75 -1.51
C TYR A 187 11.69 -3.30 -1.74
N THR A 188 12.16 -2.38 -0.91
CA THR A 188 11.79 -0.96 -1.03
C THR A 188 12.84 -0.05 -0.42
N ASN A 189 12.91 1.18 -0.94
CA ASN A 189 13.61 2.29 -0.31
C ASN A 189 12.70 3.15 0.58
N GLU A 190 11.43 2.75 0.77
CA GLU A 190 10.50 3.42 1.65
C GLU A 190 10.61 2.95 3.11
N PRO A 191 10.26 3.80 4.10
CA PRO A 191 10.39 3.48 5.52
C PRO A 191 9.26 2.60 6.05
N GLY A 192 8.15 2.47 5.33
CA GLY A 192 6.97 1.74 5.76
C GLY A 192 6.31 0.93 4.66
N ILE A 193 5.41 0.05 5.09
CA ILE A 193 4.55 -0.73 4.21
C ILE A 193 3.14 -0.79 4.78
N GLN A 194 2.16 -0.33 4.00
CA GLN A 194 0.75 -0.59 4.28
C GLN A 194 0.41 -2.00 3.86
N VAL A 195 -0.23 -2.74 4.74
CA VAL A 195 -0.83 -4.03 4.40
C VAL A 195 -2.35 -3.91 4.54
N TYR A 196 -3.04 -4.04 3.41
CA TYR A 196 -4.49 -4.03 3.34
C TYR A 196 -4.99 -5.40 2.87
N ALA A 197 -5.81 -6.03 3.69
CA ALA A 197 -6.25 -7.41 3.45
C ALA A 197 -7.55 -7.53 2.64
N GLY A 198 -7.94 -6.51 1.87
CA GLY A 198 -9.17 -6.54 1.06
C GLY A 198 -10.46 -6.56 1.89
N ASN A 199 -10.45 -5.93 3.07
CA ASN A 199 -11.54 -6.00 4.05
C ASN A 199 -12.86 -5.43 3.54
N PHE A 200 -12.80 -4.45 2.59
CA PHE A 200 -13.96 -3.75 2.03
C PHE A 200 -14.37 -4.24 0.64
N LEU A 201 -13.73 -5.26 0.12
CA LEU A 201 -14.24 -5.98 -1.06
C LEU A 201 -15.51 -6.72 -0.64
N ASP A 202 -16.61 -6.53 -1.36
CA ASP A 202 -17.95 -6.99 -0.93
C ASP A 202 -18.66 -7.89 -1.95
N GLY A 203 -17.97 -8.25 -3.04
CA GLY A 203 -18.54 -9.05 -4.12
C GLY A 203 -19.39 -8.26 -5.12
N SER A 204 -19.51 -6.94 -4.98
CA SER A 204 -20.25 -6.10 -5.94
C SER A 204 -19.52 -5.92 -7.27
N LEU A 205 -18.19 -6.10 -7.28
CA LEU A 205 -17.37 -5.93 -8.46
C LEU A 205 -16.99 -7.29 -9.07
N THR A 206 -17.17 -7.39 -10.39
CA THR A 206 -16.70 -8.50 -11.19
C THR A 206 -15.63 -8.01 -12.17
N GLY A 207 -14.45 -8.58 -12.05
CA GLY A 207 -13.30 -8.20 -12.85
C GLY A 207 -13.13 -9.06 -14.10
N LYS A 208 -11.88 -9.11 -14.59
CA LYS A 208 -11.51 -9.92 -15.75
C LYS A 208 -11.86 -11.39 -15.52
N LYS A 209 -12.18 -12.11 -16.60
CA LYS A 209 -12.57 -13.52 -16.60
C LYS A 209 -13.86 -13.84 -15.81
N GLY A 210 -14.69 -12.83 -15.48
CA GLY A 210 -15.92 -13.02 -14.71
C GLY A 210 -15.68 -13.35 -13.23
N ILE A 211 -14.51 -13.03 -12.70
CA ILE A 211 -14.16 -13.27 -11.31
C ILE A 211 -14.77 -12.17 -10.43
N THR A 212 -15.53 -12.57 -9.41
CA THR A 212 -16.13 -11.66 -8.41
C THR A 212 -15.15 -11.45 -7.24
N TYR A 213 -14.91 -10.18 -6.88
CA TYR A 213 -14.00 -9.84 -5.80
C TYR A 213 -14.74 -9.80 -4.46
N ASN A 214 -14.67 -10.90 -3.73
CA ASN A 214 -15.27 -11.03 -2.41
C ASN A 214 -14.35 -10.49 -1.31
N GLN A 215 -14.90 -10.28 -0.13
CA GLN A 215 -14.13 -9.86 1.03
C GLN A 215 -12.90 -10.75 1.22
N ARG A 216 -11.74 -10.10 1.38
CA ARG A 216 -10.45 -10.76 1.60
C ARG A 216 -10.01 -11.70 0.47
N ALA A 217 -10.37 -11.34 -0.76
CA ALA A 217 -9.90 -12.07 -1.93
C ALA A 217 -8.46 -11.71 -2.33
N SER A 218 -7.83 -10.73 -1.67
CA SER A 218 -6.50 -10.25 -2.03
C SER A 218 -5.81 -9.53 -0.86
N VAL A 219 -4.49 -9.37 -0.96
CA VAL A 219 -3.67 -8.54 -0.06
C VAL A 219 -2.96 -7.46 -0.88
N CYS A 220 -3.00 -6.21 -0.41
CA CYS A 220 -2.19 -5.13 -0.93
C CYS A 220 -0.95 -4.94 -0.06
N LEU A 221 0.20 -4.71 -0.70
CA LEU A 221 1.50 -4.48 -0.07
C LEU A 221 2.05 -3.17 -0.64
N GLU A 222 1.80 -2.06 0.08
CA GLU A 222 1.97 -0.70 -0.41
C GLU A 222 3.14 -0.04 0.31
N THR A 223 4.32 -0.05 -0.31
CA THR A 223 5.49 0.59 0.28
C THR A 223 5.37 2.11 0.20
N GLN A 224 5.68 2.84 1.30
CA GLN A 224 5.29 4.23 1.43
C GLN A 224 6.02 4.96 2.57
N LYS A 225 5.90 6.30 2.60
CA LYS A 225 6.03 7.10 3.82
C LYS A 225 4.82 6.82 4.71
N TYR A 226 4.97 6.98 6.03
CA TYR A 226 3.85 6.72 6.94
C TYR A 226 2.68 7.67 6.65
N PRO A 227 1.42 7.19 6.72
CA PRO A 227 0.25 8.06 6.54
C PRO A 227 0.26 9.24 7.50
N ASP A 228 -0.08 10.43 7.00
CA ASP A 228 -0.11 11.70 7.73
C ASP A 228 1.28 12.26 8.15
N THR A 229 2.38 11.78 7.58
CA THR A 229 3.74 12.32 7.81
C THR A 229 3.82 13.85 7.68
N PRO A 230 3.13 14.54 6.71
CA PRO A 230 3.21 16.00 6.63
C PRO A 230 2.77 16.74 7.90
N ASN A 231 1.94 16.14 8.74
CA ASN A 231 1.49 16.70 10.02
C ASN A 231 2.26 16.14 11.23
N LYS A 232 3.25 15.27 10.99
CA LYS A 232 4.08 14.59 12.00
C LYS A 232 5.56 14.73 11.64
N PRO A 233 6.15 15.92 11.84
CA PRO A 233 7.49 16.24 11.35
C PRO A 233 8.61 15.40 11.96
N GLU A 234 8.33 14.64 13.02
CA GLU A 234 9.23 13.67 13.64
C GLU A 234 9.32 12.32 12.89
N TRP A 235 8.42 12.10 11.95
CA TRP A 235 8.39 10.88 11.14
C TRP A 235 9.24 11.03 9.86
N PRO A 236 9.76 9.90 9.28
CA PRO A 236 10.56 9.94 8.07
C PRO A 236 9.77 10.28 6.81
#